data_e4f3730457035987f0b622966d5ca7f0
#
_entry.id   e4f3730457035987f0b622966d5ca7f0
#
_cell.length_a   1.000
_cell.length_b   1.000
_cell.length_c   1.000
_cell.angle_alpha   90.00
_cell.angle_beta   90.00
_cell.angle_gamma   90.00
#
_symmetry.space_group_name_H-M   'P 1'
#
loop_
_entity.id
_entity.type
_entity.pdbx_description
1 polymer ?
#
loop_
_entity_poly.entity_id
_entity_poly.type
_entity_poly.pdbx_seq_one_letter_code
_entity_poly.pdbx_strand_id
1 'polypeptide(L)'
;MAEHFKYEEMTDEELIDQLREGDRQVMDYICDKYKNLVRSKAKSMYILGGDSEDLIQEGMIGLFKAVRDYDCGRDASFYTFADLCISRQMYTACLLYTSP
;
A
#
# COMPACT_ATOMS: atom_id res chain seq x y z
N MET A 1 5.51 -0.94 21.91
CA MET A 1 4.21 -1.57 22.21
C MET A 1 3.12 -0.55 22.46
N ALA A 2 3.36 0.39 23.39
CA ALA A 2 2.40 1.48 23.62
C ALA A 2 2.15 2.31 22.36
N GLU A 3 3.16 2.43 21.50
CA GLU A 3 3.08 3.19 20.27
C GLU A 3 2.12 2.56 19.25
N HIS A 4 2.06 1.22 19.19
CA HIS A 4 1.15 0.52 18.30
C HIS A 4 -0.32 0.75 18.67
N PHE A 5 -0.62 0.81 19.96
CA PHE A 5 -1.98 1.13 20.41
C PHE A 5 -2.39 2.53 19.98
N LYS A 6 -1.46 3.46 20.03
CA LYS A 6 -1.71 4.83 19.61
C LYS A 6 -2.08 4.88 18.12
N TYR A 7 -1.35 4.15 17.30
CA TYR A 7 -1.60 4.13 15.86
C TYR A 7 -2.93 3.47 15.51
N GLU A 8 -3.34 2.45 16.26
CA GLU A 8 -4.59 1.75 16.00
C GLU A 8 -5.82 2.66 16.16
N GLU A 9 -5.71 3.69 16.98
CA GLU A 9 -6.80 4.64 17.20
C GLU A 9 -6.83 5.75 16.15
N MET A 10 -5.83 5.85 15.32
CA MET A 10 -5.72 6.90 14.31
C MET A 10 -6.30 6.46 12.99
N THR A 11 -6.89 7.41 12.26
CA THR A 11 -7.27 7.15 10.87
C THR A 11 -6.03 7.07 10.01
N ASP A 12 -6.15 6.48 8.83
CA ASP A 12 -5.03 6.41 7.90
C ASP A 12 -4.53 7.80 7.53
N GLU A 13 -5.45 8.76 7.38
CA GLU A 13 -5.11 10.15 7.05
C GLU A 13 -4.30 10.79 8.16
N GLU A 14 -4.68 10.54 9.41
CA GLU A 14 -3.93 11.03 10.57
C GLU A 14 -2.53 10.40 10.63
N LEU A 15 -2.45 9.11 10.31
CA LEU A 15 -1.16 8.40 10.27
C LEU A 15 -0.23 9.03 9.22
N ILE A 16 -0.76 9.33 8.06
CA ILE A 16 0.03 9.94 6.99
C ILE A 16 0.53 11.33 7.40
N ASP A 17 -0.32 12.12 8.04
CA ASP A 17 0.09 13.43 8.54
C ASP A 17 1.23 13.29 9.55
N GLN A 18 1.12 12.32 10.46
CA GLN A 18 2.17 12.08 11.45
C GLN A 18 3.48 11.63 10.82
N LEU A 19 3.39 10.79 9.80
CA LEU A 19 4.56 10.37 9.05
C LEU A 19 5.25 11.56 8.39
N ARG A 20 4.48 12.47 7.80
CA ARG A 20 5.00 13.68 7.15
C ARG A 20 5.63 14.64 8.13
N GLU A 21 5.24 14.57 9.39
CA GLU A 21 5.86 15.35 10.46
C GLU A 21 7.15 14.74 10.97
N GLY A 22 7.51 13.53 10.49
CA GLY A 22 8.78 12.91 10.80
C GLY A 22 8.73 11.61 11.59
N ASP A 23 7.54 11.10 11.90
CA ASP A 23 7.41 9.83 12.63
C ASP A 23 7.55 8.65 11.66
N ARG A 24 8.78 8.19 11.51
CA ARG A 24 9.11 7.12 10.57
C ARG A 24 8.50 5.76 10.92
N GLN A 25 8.20 5.53 12.20
CA GLN A 25 7.60 4.27 12.63
C GLN A 25 6.20 4.08 12.07
N VAL A 26 5.53 5.17 11.73
CA VAL A 26 4.21 5.12 11.09
C VAL A 26 4.27 4.34 9.77
N MET A 27 5.35 4.49 9.01
CA MET A 27 5.48 3.77 7.73
C MET A 27 5.45 2.26 7.94
N ASP A 28 6.17 1.78 8.94
CA ASP A 28 6.16 0.34 9.28
C ASP A 28 4.77 -0.12 9.68
N TYR A 29 4.07 0.70 10.45
CA TYR A 29 2.71 0.37 10.86
C TYR A 29 1.76 0.29 9.67
N ILE A 30 1.84 1.25 8.75
CA ILE A 30 1.00 1.26 7.54
C ILE A 30 1.31 0.03 6.67
N CYS A 31 2.58 -0.29 6.49
CA CYS A 31 2.98 -1.47 5.72
C CYS A 31 2.39 -2.74 6.31
N ASP A 32 2.47 -2.88 7.62
CA ASP A 32 1.93 -4.04 8.30
C ASP A 32 0.40 -4.11 8.18
N LYS A 33 -0.25 -2.97 8.33
CA LYS A 33 -1.70 -2.88 8.24
C LYS A 33 -2.22 -3.28 6.86
N TYR A 34 -1.51 -2.91 5.80
CA TYR A 34 -1.94 -3.15 4.42
C TYR A 34 -1.38 -4.44 3.82
N LYS A 35 -0.53 -5.14 4.55
CA LYS A 35 0.14 -6.34 4.07
C LYS A 35 -0.83 -7.41 3.57
N ASN A 36 -1.91 -7.64 4.30
CA ASN A 36 -2.88 -8.66 3.90
C ASN A 36 -3.66 -8.26 2.65
N LEU A 37 -3.93 -6.98 2.47
CA LEU A 37 -4.57 -6.50 1.25
C LEU A 37 -3.66 -6.76 0.05
N VAL A 38 -2.38 -6.43 0.18
CA VAL A 38 -1.40 -6.67 -0.90
C VAL A 38 -1.32 -8.15 -1.23
N ARG A 39 -1.24 -9.01 -0.21
CA ARG A 39 -1.18 -10.45 -0.41
C ARG A 39 -2.42 -11.00 -1.10
N SER A 40 -3.59 -10.51 -0.71
CA SER A 40 -4.85 -10.91 -1.32
C SER A 40 -4.90 -10.54 -2.80
N LYS A 41 -4.45 -9.33 -3.13
CA LYS A 41 -4.38 -8.88 -4.51
C LYS A 41 -3.38 -9.71 -5.32
N ALA A 42 -2.23 -10.03 -4.73
CA ALA A 42 -1.22 -10.85 -5.39
C ALA A 42 -1.78 -12.23 -5.76
N LYS A 43 -2.55 -12.83 -4.86
CA LYS A 43 -3.21 -14.11 -5.15
C LYS A 43 -4.15 -14.02 -6.33
N SER A 44 -4.92 -12.94 -6.41
CA SER A 44 -5.87 -12.75 -7.52
C SER A 44 -5.15 -12.59 -8.85
N MET A 45 -3.98 -11.99 -8.84
CA MET A 45 -3.22 -11.72 -10.05
C MET A 45 -2.25 -12.82 -10.44
N TYR A 46 -2.03 -13.78 -9.56
CA TYR A 46 -1.14 -14.91 -9.81
C TYR A 46 -1.52 -15.64 -11.10
N ILE A 47 -2.81 -15.76 -11.34
CA ILE A 47 -3.35 -16.42 -12.54
C ILE A 47 -2.90 -15.74 -13.83
N LEU A 48 -2.52 -14.46 -13.76
CA LEU A 48 -2.08 -13.71 -14.93
C LEU A 48 -0.60 -13.95 -15.27
N GLY A 49 0.07 -14.85 -14.54
CA GLY A 49 1.41 -15.29 -14.88
C GLY A 49 2.55 -14.64 -14.10
N GLY A 50 2.24 -13.89 -13.05
CA GLY A 50 3.27 -13.29 -12.22
C GLY A 50 3.68 -14.21 -11.08
N ASP A 51 4.93 -14.05 -10.60
CA ASP A 51 5.37 -14.70 -9.38
C ASP A 51 4.71 -14.01 -8.19
N SER A 52 4.14 -14.80 -7.29
CA SER A 52 3.43 -14.26 -6.12
C SER A 52 4.29 -13.33 -5.27
N GLU A 53 5.56 -13.69 -5.03
CA GLU A 53 6.45 -12.84 -4.23
C GLU A 53 6.81 -11.55 -4.95
N ASP A 54 7.06 -11.61 -6.24
CA ASP A 54 7.33 -10.41 -7.03
C ASP A 54 6.13 -9.48 -7.03
N LEU A 55 4.92 -10.05 -7.13
CA LEU A 55 3.70 -9.26 -7.09
C LEU A 55 3.51 -8.59 -5.73
N ILE A 56 3.83 -9.29 -4.66
CA ILE A 56 3.75 -8.70 -3.31
C ILE A 56 4.72 -7.51 -3.20
N GLN A 57 5.95 -7.66 -3.70
CA GLN A 57 6.92 -6.58 -3.68
C GLN A 57 6.43 -5.38 -4.51
N GLU A 58 5.88 -5.64 -5.69
CA GLU A 58 5.32 -4.57 -6.51
C GLU A 58 4.16 -3.88 -5.80
N GLY A 59 3.32 -4.66 -5.15
CA GLY A 59 2.22 -4.09 -4.37
C GLY A 59 2.71 -3.18 -3.25
N MET A 60 3.77 -3.58 -2.56
CA MET A 60 4.36 -2.75 -1.51
C MET A 60 4.94 -1.45 -2.08
N ILE A 61 5.53 -1.51 -3.26
CA ILE A 61 5.99 -0.30 -3.95
C ILE A 61 4.81 0.62 -4.24
N GLY A 62 3.69 0.04 -4.70
CA GLY A 62 2.46 0.80 -4.93
C GLY A 62 1.95 1.48 -3.66
N LEU A 63 2.02 0.78 -2.54
CA LEU A 63 1.65 1.33 -1.24
C LEU A 63 2.55 2.52 -0.86
N PHE A 64 3.85 2.39 -1.04
CA PHE A 64 4.80 3.48 -0.80
C PHE A 64 4.45 4.71 -1.64
N LYS A 65 4.15 4.50 -2.91
CA LYS A 65 3.77 5.58 -3.81
C LYS A 65 2.48 6.25 -3.33
N ALA A 66 1.52 5.46 -2.85
CA ALA A 66 0.27 5.99 -2.33
C ALA A 66 0.51 6.87 -1.11
N VAL A 67 1.33 6.41 -0.17
CA VAL A 67 1.66 7.18 1.03
C VAL A 67 2.35 8.49 0.65
N ARG A 68 3.26 8.42 -0.31
CA ARG A 68 4.00 9.60 -0.76
C ARG A 68 3.10 10.63 -1.43
N ASP A 69 2.18 10.17 -2.27
CA ASP A 69 1.43 11.02 -3.18
C ASP A 69 0.03 11.39 -2.69
N TYR A 70 -0.46 10.75 -1.63
CA TYR A 70 -1.82 10.98 -1.16
C TYR A 70 -2.03 12.43 -0.73
N ASP A 71 -3.14 12.99 -1.19
CA ASP A 71 -3.56 14.34 -0.82
C ASP A 71 -4.73 14.23 0.16
N CYS A 72 -4.47 14.56 1.43
CA CYS A 72 -5.47 14.46 2.50
C CYS A 72 -6.66 15.41 2.31
N GLY A 73 -6.54 16.37 1.39
CA GLY A 73 -7.63 17.29 1.07
C GLY A 73 -8.60 16.77 0.03
N ARG A 74 -8.36 15.57 -0.50
CA ARG A 74 -9.23 14.99 -1.54
C ARG A 74 -10.40 14.23 -0.92
N ASP A 75 -11.43 14.04 -1.75
CA ASP A 75 -12.65 13.35 -1.34
C ASP A 75 -12.44 11.85 -1.09
N ALA A 76 -11.51 11.24 -1.80
CA ALA A 76 -11.24 9.81 -1.64
C ALA A 76 -10.45 9.52 -0.36
N SER A 77 -10.81 8.46 0.34
CA SER A 77 -10.06 8.02 1.51
C SER A 77 -8.69 7.49 1.09
N PHE A 78 -7.76 7.46 2.05
CA PHE A 78 -6.46 6.86 1.77
C PHE A 78 -6.60 5.40 1.35
N TYR A 79 -7.50 4.65 1.98
CA TYR A 79 -7.71 3.24 1.63
C TYR A 79 -8.04 3.10 0.14
N THR A 80 -8.97 3.89 -0.35
CA THR A 80 -9.38 3.85 -1.76
C THR A 80 -8.22 4.21 -2.67
N PHE A 81 -7.49 5.25 -2.32
CA PHE A 81 -6.33 5.69 -3.11
C PHE A 81 -5.23 4.63 -3.11
N ALA A 82 -4.92 4.06 -1.94
CA ALA A 82 -3.90 3.03 -1.82
C ALA A 82 -4.28 1.78 -2.61
N ASP A 83 -5.55 1.37 -2.52
CA ASP A 83 -6.04 0.22 -3.28
C ASP A 83 -5.78 0.40 -4.78
N LEU A 84 -6.08 1.58 -5.29
CA LEU A 84 -5.86 1.90 -6.70
C LEU A 84 -4.36 1.89 -7.05
N CYS A 85 -3.53 2.51 -6.24
CA CYS A 85 -2.09 2.58 -6.50
C CYS A 85 -1.43 1.20 -6.46
N ILE A 86 -1.82 0.38 -5.48
CA ILE A 86 -1.33 -0.99 -5.36
C ILE A 86 -1.71 -1.79 -6.59
N SER A 87 -2.98 -1.72 -6.98
CA SER A 87 -3.48 -2.47 -8.14
C SER A 87 -2.77 -2.05 -9.42
N ARG A 88 -2.60 -0.76 -9.64
CA ARG A 88 -1.91 -0.24 -10.83
C ARG A 88 -0.48 -0.72 -10.91
N GLN A 89 0.23 -0.66 -9.79
CA GLN A 89 1.62 -1.08 -9.75
C GLN A 89 1.74 -2.58 -10.08
N MET A 90 0.84 -3.39 -9.53
CA MET A 90 0.85 -4.83 -9.77
C MET A 90 0.46 -5.16 -11.22
N TYR A 91 -0.54 -4.50 -11.76
CA TYR A 91 -0.93 -4.70 -13.16
C TYR A 91 0.20 -4.34 -14.12
N THR A 92 0.89 -3.24 -13.87
CA THR A 92 2.02 -2.82 -14.68
C THR A 92 3.10 -3.90 -14.67
N ALA A 93 3.40 -4.47 -13.51
CA ALA A 93 4.37 -5.53 -13.39
C ALA A 93 3.93 -6.77 -14.17
N CYS A 94 2.65 -7.16 -14.07
CA CYS A 94 2.12 -8.29 -14.82
C CYS A 94 2.23 -8.10 -16.33
N LEU A 95 1.93 -6.88 -16.80
CA LEU A 95 2.03 -6.57 -18.23
C LEU A 95 3.47 -6.66 -18.72
N LEU A 96 4.43 -6.25 -17.91
CA LEU A 96 5.84 -6.36 -18.26
C LEU A 96 6.28 -7.83 -18.38
N TYR A 97 5.75 -8.70 -17.53
CA TYR A 97 6.08 -10.12 -17.59
C TYR A 97 5.43 -10.84 -18.75
N THR A 98 4.25 -10.37 -19.18
CA THR A 98 3.48 -11.04 -20.23
C THR A 98 3.65 -10.44 -21.60
N SER A 99 4.31 -9.29 -21.71
CA SER A 99 4.58 -8.66 -22.99
C SER A 99 5.60 -9.47 -23.78
N PRO A 100 5.34 -9.75 -25.06
CA PRO A 100 6.31 -10.43 -25.92
C PRO A 100 7.54 -9.57 -26.19
#